data_33a9f8cbe3ef7d2246563d775cccf48b
#
_entry.id   33a9f8cbe3ef7d2246563d775cccf48b
#
_cell.length_a   1.000
_cell.length_b   1.000
_cell.length_c   1.000
_cell.angle_alpha   90.00
_cell.angle_beta   90.00
_cell.angle_gamma   90.00
#
_symmetry.space_group_name_H-M   'P 1'
#
loop_
_entity.id
_entity.type
_entity.pdbx_description
1 polymer ?
#
loop_
_entity_poly.entity_id
_entity_poly.type
_entity_poly.pdbx_seq_one_letter_code
_entity_poly.pdbx_strand_id
1 'polypeptide(L)'
;MLKILHARLQRYIKCELPDVQAGFRKGRGTRDQIANIHWIKENARVFQKSIFFYFIDYATAFDCVDHNKLWKIMKEMGIPDHLTHLLRHLCTGQEATVKTELGTTDWCHIGKGVSQSCILSPCLFNL
;
A
#
# COMPACT_ATOMS: atom_id res chain seq x y z
N MET A 1 -0.23 -8.74 18.11
CA MET A 1 -0.63 -7.32 18.14
C MET A 1 -0.89 -6.77 16.73
N LEU A 2 0.04 -6.83 15.79
CA LEU A 2 -0.11 -6.27 14.42
C LEU A 2 -1.34 -6.80 13.65
N LYS A 3 -1.67 -8.09 13.76
CA LYS A 3 -2.88 -8.67 13.12
C LYS A 3 -4.18 -8.04 13.62
N ILE A 4 -4.25 -7.64 14.89
CA ILE A 4 -5.42 -6.98 15.47
C ILE A 4 -5.56 -5.56 14.93
N LEU A 5 -4.44 -4.82 14.87
CA LEU A 5 -4.41 -3.48 14.26
C LEU A 5 -4.80 -3.53 12.79
N HIS A 6 -4.25 -4.48 12.04
CA HIS A 6 -4.61 -4.71 10.64
C HIS A 6 -6.11 -4.96 10.46
N ALA A 7 -6.70 -5.86 11.26
CA ALA A 7 -8.12 -6.16 11.17
C ALA A 7 -9.01 -4.95 11.51
N ARG A 8 -8.59 -4.09 12.44
CA ARG A 8 -9.29 -2.85 12.77
C ARG A 8 -9.20 -1.82 11.66
N LEU A 9 -8.00 -1.59 11.12
CA LEU A 9 -7.78 -0.65 10.02
C LEU A 9 -8.52 -1.06 8.75
N GLN A 10 -8.53 -2.34 8.41
CA GLN A 10 -9.22 -2.84 7.22
C GLN A 10 -10.71 -2.46 7.17
N ARG A 11 -11.37 -2.28 8.32
CA ARG A 11 -12.78 -1.87 8.36
C ARG A 11 -12.98 -0.47 7.77
N TYR A 12 -12.08 0.46 8.11
CA TYR A 12 -12.12 1.83 7.60
C TYR A 12 -11.69 1.89 6.14
N ILE A 13 -10.53 1.32 5.83
CA ILE A 13 -9.94 1.35 4.49
C ILE A 13 -10.87 0.70 3.46
N LYS A 14 -11.54 -0.40 3.81
CA LYS A 14 -12.45 -1.09 2.88
C LYS A 14 -13.62 -0.22 2.43
N CYS A 15 -14.07 0.71 3.25
CA CYS A 15 -15.17 1.63 2.93
C CYS A 15 -14.72 2.75 1.99
N GLU A 16 -13.46 3.16 2.08
CA GLU A 16 -12.91 4.31 1.36
C GLU A 16 -12.22 3.91 0.02
N LEU A 17 -11.78 2.66 -0.09
CA LEU A 17 -11.13 2.20 -1.32
C LEU A 17 -12.10 2.15 -2.50
N PRO A 18 -11.79 2.82 -3.62
CA PRO A 18 -12.62 2.78 -4.82
C PRO A 18 -12.69 1.35 -5.38
N ASP A 19 -13.78 1.03 -6.05
CA ASP A 19 -14.00 -0.32 -6.58
C ASP A 19 -12.99 -0.75 -7.64
N VAL A 20 -12.36 0.21 -8.31
CA VAL A 20 -11.31 -0.05 -9.29
C VAL A 20 -10.00 -0.52 -8.65
N GLN A 21 -9.77 -0.23 -7.37
CA GLN A 21 -8.58 -0.67 -6.65
C GLN A 21 -8.61 -2.18 -6.44
N ALA A 22 -7.65 -2.89 -7.01
CA ALA A 22 -7.51 -4.33 -6.87
C ALA A 22 -6.30 -4.73 -6.02
N GLY A 23 -5.24 -3.94 -6.02
CA GLY A 23 -4.01 -4.21 -5.26
C GLY A 23 -4.25 -4.30 -3.76
N PHE A 24 -3.71 -5.36 -3.14
CA PHE A 24 -3.79 -5.62 -1.70
C PHE A 24 -5.22 -5.66 -1.12
N ARG A 25 -6.21 -5.94 -1.96
CA ARG A 25 -7.62 -6.04 -1.57
C ARG A 25 -8.06 -7.50 -1.50
N LYS A 26 -8.67 -7.89 -0.39
CA LYS A 26 -9.19 -9.26 -0.21
C LYS A 26 -10.24 -9.60 -1.26
N GLY A 27 -10.11 -10.75 -1.92
CA GLY A 27 -11.03 -11.21 -2.97
C GLY A 27 -10.77 -10.58 -4.34
N ARG A 28 -9.69 -9.83 -4.51
CA ARG A 28 -9.24 -9.30 -5.80
C ARG A 28 -7.88 -9.91 -6.14
N GLY A 29 -7.84 -10.77 -7.12
CA GLY A 29 -6.61 -11.46 -7.53
C GLY A 29 -6.03 -10.90 -8.83
N THR A 30 -4.73 -11.12 -9.05
CA THR A 30 -4.05 -10.78 -10.31
C THR A 30 -4.72 -11.48 -11.50
N ARG A 31 -5.19 -12.72 -11.31
CA ARG A 31 -5.91 -13.49 -12.34
C ARG A 31 -7.16 -12.75 -12.82
N ASP A 32 -7.93 -12.17 -11.90
CA ASP A 32 -9.15 -11.43 -12.22
C ASP A 32 -8.83 -10.16 -13.02
N GLN A 33 -7.74 -9.47 -12.68
CA GLN A 33 -7.31 -8.27 -13.40
C GLN A 33 -6.79 -8.60 -14.81
N ILE A 34 -6.09 -9.71 -14.96
CA ILE A 34 -5.68 -10.22 -16.28
C ILE A 34 -6.92 -10.54 -17.13
N ALA A 35 -7.91 -11.22 -16.55
CA ALA A 35 -9.17 -11.54 -17.23
C ALA A 35 -9.91 -10.26 -17.68
N ASN A 36 -9.94 -9.22 -16.82
CA ASN A 36 -10.54 -7.93 -17.16
C ASN A 36 -9.84 -7.27 -18.37
N ILE A 37 -8.50 -7.30 -18.43
CA ILE A 37 -7.74 -6.77 -19.57
C ILE A 37 -8.06 -7.58 -20.85
N HIS A 38 -8.11 -8.90 -20.75
CA HIS A 38 -8.50 -9.74 -21.86
C HIS A 38 -9.93 -9.43 -22.37
N TRP A 39 -10.86 -9.27 -21.45
CA TRP A 39 -12.24 -8.93 -21.79
C TRP A 39 -12.33 -7.56 -22.49
N ILE A 40 -11.63 -6.53 -22.00
CA ILE A 40 -11.58 -5.21 -22.63
C ILE A 40 -11.00 -5.33 -24.05
N LYS A 41 -9.92 -6.08 -24.23
CA LYS A 41 -9.28 -6.32 -25.52
C LYS A 41 -10.23 -6.99 -26.52
N GLU A 42 -10.93 -8.04 -26.10
CA GLU A 42 -11.88 -8.73 -26.98
C GLU A 42 -13.08 -7.85 -27.35
N ASN A 43 -13.63 -7.10 -26.41
CA ASN A 43 -14.69 -6.13 -26.72
C ASN A 43 -14.22 -5.06 -27.72
N ALA A 44 -13.03 -4.50 -27.53
CA ALA A 44 -12.49 -3.54 -28.49
C ALA A 44 -12.33 -4.14 -29.89
N ARG A 45 -11.92 -5.41 -29.98
CA ARG A 45 -11.82 -6.14 -31.24
C ARG A 45 -13.19 -6.32 -31.91
N VAL A 46 -14.19 -6.75 -31.14
CA VAL A 46 -15.57 -6.94 -31.66
C VAL A 46 -16.13 -5.61 -32.22
N PHE A 47 -15.91 -4.50 -31.52
CA PHE A 47 -16.39 -3.18 -31.93
C PHE A 47 -15.42 -2.44 -32.85
N GLN A 48 -14.33 -3.08 -33.30
CA GLN A 48 -13.28 -2.50 -34.17
C GLN A 48 -12.73 -1.17 -33.63
N LYS A 49 -12.62 -1.04 -32.29
CA LYS A 49 -12.07 0.15 -31.64
C LYS A 49 -10.61 -0.06 -31.29
N SER A 50 -9.77 0.93 -31.63
CA SER A 50 -8.39 0.97 -31.15
C SER A 50 -8.36 1.32 -29.67
N ILE A 51 -7.60 0.54 -28.88
CA ILE A 51 -7.35 0.81 -27.47
C ILE A 51 -5.84 0.85 -27.20
N PHE A 52 -5.46 1.66 -26.22
CA PHE A 52 -4.09 1.78 -25.76
C PHE A 52 -4.06 1.48 -24.27
N PHE A 53 -3.13 0.64 -23.85
CA PHE A 53 -2.90 0.35 -22.44
C PHE A 53 -1.62 1.05 -21.98
N TYR A 54 -1.74 1.78 -20.87
CA TYR A 54 -0.61 2.37 -20.18
C TYR A 54 -0.37 1.62 -18.88
N PHE A 55 0.83 1.10 -18.70
CA PHE A 55 1.27 0.44 -17.47
C PHE A 55 2.29 1.34 -16.78
N ILE A 56 1.98 1.75 -15.54
CA ILE A 56 2.85 2.59 -14.75
C ILE A 56 3.34 1.75 -13.57
N ASP A 57 4.65 1.58 -13.48
CA ASP A 57 5.31 0.91 -12.37
C ASP A 57 6.10 1.93 -11.54
N TYR A 58 5.84 1.97 -10.23
CA TYR A 58 6.52 2.87 -9.32
C TYR A 58 7.74 2.19 -8.72
N ALA A 59 8.91 2.70 -9.00
CA ALA A 59 10.13 2.28 -8.31
C ALA A 59 10.02 2.61 -6.81
N THR A 60 10.36 1.65 -5.95
CA THR A 60 10.41 1.81 -4.49
C THR A 60 9.14 2.42 -3.87
N ALA A 61 7.96 2.02 -4.37
CA ALA A 61 6.68 2.60 -3.98
C ALA A 61 6.44 2.63 -2.45
N PHE A 62 6.76 1.54 -1.74
CA PHE A 62 6.62 1.44 -0.28
C PHE A 62 7.58 2.38 0.46
N ASP A 63 8.77 2.61 -0.08
CA ASP A 63 9.80 3.45 0.56
C ASP A 63 9.52 4.95 0.40
N CYS A 64 8.61 5.30 -0.54
CA CYS A 64 8.24 6.68 -0.83
C CYS A 64 7.05 7.20 -0.01
N VAL A 65 6.43 6.37 0.82
CA VAL A 65 5.27 6.77 1.63
C VAL A 65 5.66 7.84 2.64
N ASP A 66 5.06 9.03 2.50
CA ASP A 66 5.26 10.15 3.44
C ASP A 66 4.40 9.96 4.69
N HIS A 67 5.03 9.82 5.85
CA HIS A 67 4.35 9.59 7.11
C HIS A 67 3.39 10.75 7.47
N ASN A 68 3.75 12.01 7.23
CA ASN A 68 2.90 13.15 7.59
C ASN A 68 1.61 13.16 6.76
N LYS A 69 1.74 12.87 5.45
CA LYS A 69 0.59 12.73 4.56
C LYS A 69 -0.29 11.56 4.98
N LEU A 70 0.32 10.43 5.33
CA LEU A 70 -0.39 9.24 5.81
C LEU A 70 -1.25 9.55 7.04
N TRP A 71 -0.69 10.23 8.05
CA TRP A 71 -1.43 10.59 9.26
C TRP A 71 -2.58 11.57 8.98
N LYS A 72 -2.40 12.48 8.04
CA LYS A 72 -3.45 13.41 7.61
C LYS A 72 -4.60 12.66 6.95
N ILE A 73 -4.32 11.78 6.00
CA ILE A 73 -5.32 10.96 5.31
C ILE A 73 -6.08 10.09 6.31
N MET A 74 -5.40 9.42 7.24
CA MET A 74 -6.04 8.60 8.26
C MET A 74 -7.04 9.40 9.10
N LYS A 75 -6.71 10.64 9.44
CA LYS A 75 -7.60 11.54 10.17
C LYS A 75 -8.81 11.94 9.31
N GLU A 76 -8.59 12.27 8.04
CA GLU A 76 -9.65 12.62 7.09
C GLU A 76 -10.64 11.45 6.87
N MET A 77 -10.15 10.21 6.88
CA MET A 77 -10.96 8.99 6.80
C MET A 77 -11.70 8.65 8.11
N GLY A 78 -11.59 9.46 9.15
CA GLY A 78 -12.24 9.23 10.43
C GLY A 78 -11.68 8.03 11.21
N ILE A 79 -10.43 7.62 10.93
CA ILE A 79 -9.77 6.58 11.72
C ILE A 79 -9.53 7.12 13.13
N PRO A 80 -9.94 6.41 14.19
CA PRO A 80 -9.82 6.88 15.56
C PRO A 80 -8.39 7.26 15.95
N ASP A 81 -8.24 8.36 16.67
CA ASP A 81 -6.93 8.92 17.06
C ASP A 81 -6.04 7.91 17.79
N HIS A 82 -6.61 7.05 18.61
CA HIS A 82 -5.83 6.03 19.34
C HIS A 82 -5.18 5.00 18.37
N LEU A 83 -5.83 4.66 17.25
CA LEU A 83 -5.23 3.78 16.25
C LEU A 83 -4.13 4.49 15.45
N THR A 84 -4.39 5.73 15.07
CA THR A 84 -3.39 6.58 14.39
C THR A 84 -2.17 6.81 15.28
N HIS A 85 -2.38 7.02 16.57
CA HIS A 85 -1.30 7.19 17.54
C HIS A 85 -0.44 5.94 17.68
N LEU A 86 -1.07 4.75 17.78
CA LEU A 86 -0.35 3.48 17.85
C LEU A 86 0.49 3.23 16.59
N LEU A 87 -0.06 3.52 15.41
CA LEU A 87 0.67 3.37 14.16
C LEU A 87 1.82 4.37 14.03
N ARG A 88 1.60 5.61 14.45
CA ARG A 88 2.65 6.62 14.50
C ARG A 88 3.81 6.15 15.38
N HIS A 89 3.54 5.65 16.58
CA HIS A 89 4.58 5.10 17.45
C HIS A 89 5.32 3.91 16.85
N LEU A 90 4.65 3.06 16.06
CA LEU A 90 5.30 1.96 15.35
C LEU A 90 6.23 2.43 14.22
N CYS A 91 5.94 3.57 13.60
CA CYS A 91 6.73 4.12 12.51
C CYS A 91 7.79 5.14 12.98
N THR A 92 7.61 5.74 14.15
CA THR A 92 8.54 6.75 14.68
C THR A 92 9.74 6.08 15.33
N GLY A 93 10.93 6.64 15.09
CA GLY A 93 12.17 6.17 15.70
C GLY A 93 12.66 4.83 15.16
N GLN A 94 12.21 4.43 13.98
CA GLN A 94 12.76 3.25 13.33
C GLN A 94 14.17 3.56 12.82
N GLU A 95 15.07 2.63 13.07
CA GLU A 95 16.46 2.67 12.62
C GLU A 95 16.78 1.41 11.83
N ALA A 96 17.64 1.53 10.86
CA ALA A 96 18.10 0.41 10.06
C ALA A 96 19.62 0.40 9.93
N THR A 97 20.16 -0.80 9.79
CA THR A 97 21.53 -1.01 9.36
C THR A 97 21.56 -2.00 8.19
N VAL A 98 22.57 -1.92 7.37
CA VAL A 98 22.79 -2.85 6.27
C VAL A 98 23.96 -3.76 6.63
N LYS A 99 23.72 -5.06 6.58
CA LYS A 99 24.78 -6.05 6.74
C LYS A 99 25.39 -6.33 5.37
N THR A 100 26.69 -6.06 5.23
CA THR A 100 27.48 -6.34 4.03
C THR A 100 28.50 -7.45 4.33
N GLU A 101 29.17 -7.95 3.32
CA GLU A 101 30.28 -8.89 3.49
C GLU A 101 31.46 -8.30 4.27
N LEU A 102 31.62 -6.97 4.23
CA LEU A 102 32.68 -6.21 4.89
C LEU A 102 32.33 -5.78 6.32
N GLY A 103 31.10 -6.01 6.77
CA GLY A 103 30.63 -5.60 8.10
C GLY A 103 29.22 -5.02 8.09
N THR A 104 28.84 -4.37 9.18
CA THR A 104 27.55 -3.70 9.33
C THR A 104 27.74 -2.20 9.25
N THR A 105 26.86 -1.51 8.53
CA THR A 105 26.88 -0.05 8.45
C THR A 105 26.47 0.61 9.77
N ASP A 106 26.72 1.90 9.91
CA ASP A 106 26.14 2.69 11.00
C ASP A 106 24.61 2.71 10.93
N TRP A 107 23.99 2.95 12.07
CA TRP A 107 22.54 3.06 12.18
C TRP A 107 22.05 4.33 11.47
N CYS A 108 21.05 4.18 10.62
CA CYS A 108 20.37 5.31 9.97
C CYS A 108 18.90 5.36 10.35
N HIS A 109 18.38 6.57 10.59
CA HIS A 109 16.98 6.79 10.89
C HIS A 109 16.12 6.66 9.64
N ILE A 110 14.97 5.96 9.78
CA ILE A 110 13.97 5.84 8.72
C ILE A 110 12.94 6.95 8.91
N GLY A 111 12.99 7.96 8.03
CA GLY A 111 12.07 9.11 8.08
C GLY A 111 10.84 9.00 7.18
N LYS A 112 10.79 8.02 6.29
CA LYS A 112 9.69 7.79 5.35
C LYS A 112 9.62 6.31 4.97
N GLY A 113 8.53 5.94 4.32
CA GLY A 113 8.32 4.58 3.84
C GLY A 113 7.62 3.68 4.85
N VAL A 114 7.19 2.52 4.35
CA VAL A 114 6.60 1.44 5.13
C VAL A 114 7.33 0.14 4.84
N SER A 115 7.64 -0.65 5.88
CA SER A 115 8.42 -1.86 5.75
C SER A 115 7.72 -2.90 4.86
N GLN A 116 8.38 -3.38 3.82
CA GLN A 116 7.83 -4.37 2.88
C GLN A 116 7.45 -5.70 3.54
N SER A 117 8.05 -6.05 4.67
CA SER A 117 7.77 -7.28 5.42
C SER A 117 6.65 -7.16 6.45
N CYS A 118 6.10 -5.96 6.67
CA CYS A 118 5.08 -5.73 7.68
C CYS A 118 3.67 -6.00 7.14
N ILE A 119 2.86 -6.73 7.90
CA ILE A 119 1.45 -7.03 7.54
C ILE A 119 0.59 -5.77 7.38
N LEU A 120 0.99 -4.65 7.98
CA LEU A 120 0.28 -3.37 7.89
C LEU A 120 0.62 -2.59 6.62
N SER A 121 1.80 -2.81 6.03
CA SER A 121 2.31 -1.98 4.94
C SER A 121 1.44 -1.97 3.69
N PRO A 122 0.90 -3.10 3.20
CA PRO A 122 -0.04 -3.08 2.09
C PRO A 122 -1.31 -2.27 2.39
N CYS A 123 -1.73 -2.29 3.65
CA CYS A 123 -2.90 -1.58 4.13
C CYS A 123 -2.63 -0.06 4.20
N LEU A 124 -1.46 0.33 4.70
CA LEU A 124 -1.03 1.73 4.79
C LEU A 124 -0.69 2.32 3.42
N PHE A 125 -0.19 1.51 2.50
CA PHE A 125 0.11 1.94 1.14
C PHE A 125 -1.16 2.24 0.33
N ASN A 126 -2.27 1.58 0.62
CA ASN A 126 -3.55 1.80 -0.04
C ASN A 126 -4.30 3.06 0.44
N LEU A 127 -3.79 3.74 1.45
CA LEU A 127 -4.30 5.02 1.94
C LEU A 127 -3.72 6.19 1.16
#